data_a3b8f6103411c525ace3b4ac3b413808
#
_entry.id   a3b8f6103411c525ace3b4ac3b413808
#
_cell.length_a   1.000
_cell.length_b   1.000
_cell.length_c   1.000
_cell.angle_alpha   90.00
_cell.angle_beta   90.00
_cell.angle_gamma   90.00
#
_symmetry.space_group_name_H-M   'P 1'
#
loop_
_entity.id
_entity.type
_entity.pdbx_description
1 polymer ?
#
loop_
_entity_poly.entity_id
_entity_poly.type
_entity_poly.pdbx_seq_one_letter_code
_entity_poly.pdbx_strand_id
1 'polypeptide(L)'
;LGATLNLPDGWPMDGGIFAVLDDIARGTPYFMACLLGILIGMEIPLIARIREVLHNQHIKDNIGTIYGADYIGAGLGAVIWVGWMLSIDPAMAGALTAMVNLMVGFAFIAKFHQRIKHREWMLAVHGVLFAVALTTAYQGPSWQAMAENVMYADRVVYHYDTKFQRLVVTRRERGPGGRPLLTFHINGRVQFASDDEKIYHGMLVFPALMASARHDNVLIVGGGDGLALRDVLSWQPKNVTLLDLDRELVEYFKHETAAGGNKTFITMNKNSLSDPRVETIFGDAWLSVDQLINQGKRFDAIIVDLPDPSHPDLNKLYSTGFYAKLRNVLTGDGAMVVKSTSPYH
;
A
#
# COMPACT_ATOMS: atom_id res chain seq x y z
N LEU A 1 12.90 4.66 3.11
CA LEU A 1 12.53 5.03 1.72
C LEU A 1 13.81 5.24 0.90
N GLY A 2 14.66 4.22 0.80
CA GLY A 2 15.75 4.23 -0.16
C GLY A 2 15.20 3.94 -1.54
N ALA A 3 14.94 4.96 -2.35
CA ALA A 3 14.86 4.78 -3.78
C ALA A 3 16.28 4.39 -4.23
N THR A 4 16.56 3.11 -4.29
CA THR A 4 17.71 2.62 -5.06
C THR A 4 17.37 2.88 -6.52
N LEU A 5 17.92 3.95 -7.08
CA LEU A 5 17.97 4.11 -8.51
C LEU A 5 18.70 2.88 -9.04
N ASN A 6 18.00 2.00 -9.78
CA ASN A 6 18.62 0.91 -10.50
C ASN A 6 19.46 1.49 -11.64
N LEU A 7 20.67 1.85 -11.29
CA LEU A 7 21.67 2.26 -12.27
C LEU A 7 22.31 1.00 -12.88
N PRO A 8 22.75 1.06 -14.15
CA PRO A 8 23.42 -0.07 -14.80
C PRO A 8 24.57 -0.60 -13.97
N ASP A 9 24.75 -1.92 -13.92
CA ASP A 9 25.87 -2.57 -13.25
C ASP A 9 27.21 -1.93 -13.64
N GLY A 10 27.96 -1.46 -12.64
CA GLY A 10 29.25 -0.83 -12.85
C GLY A 10 29.31 0.69 -12.69
N TRP A 11 28.19 1.36 -12.36
CA TRP A 11 28.27 2.78 -12.02
C TRP A 11 28.79 2.97 -10.58
N PRO A 12 29.81 3.85 -10.38
CA PRO A 12 30.38 4.08 -9.06
C PRO A 12 29.35 4.81 -8.18
N MET A 13 28.73 4.07 -7.26
CA MET A 13 27.78 4.60 -6.27
C MET A 13 28.49 5.29 -5.10
N ASP A 14 29.79 5.09 -4.94
CA ASP A 14 30.56 5.44 -3.74
C ASP A 14 31.22 6.83 -3.83
N GLY A 15 30.56 7.81 -4.44
CA GLY A 15 31.09 9.16 -4.43
C GLY A 15 30.56 10.08 -5.55
N GLY A 16 30.81 11.37 -5.40
CA GLY A 16 30.46 12.38 -6.39
C GLY A 16 28.98 12.80 -6.37
N ILE A 17 28.44 13.17 -7.51
CA ILE A 17 27.11 13.77 -7.66
C ILE A 17 25.98 12.83 -7.20
N PHE A 18 26.15 11.52 -7.31
CA PHE A 18 25.13 10.53 -6.94
C PHE A 18 24.98 10.40 -5.42
N ALA A 19 26.06 10.48 -4.66
CA ALA A 19 25.98 10.53 -3.18
C ALA A 19 25.23 11.78 -2.74
N VAL A 20 25.50 12.93 -3.37
CA VAL A 20 24.77 14.19 -3.09
C VAL A 20 23.30 14.09 -3.46
N LEU A 21 22.96 13.46 -4.58
CA LEU A 21 21.56 13.26 -4.99
C LEU A 21 20.82 12.30 -4.05
N ASP A 22 21.48 11.25 -3.54
CA ASP A 22 20.90 10.35 -2.56
C ASP A 22 20.66 11.07 -1.22
N ASP A 23 21.60 11.86 -0.75
CA ASP A 23 21.45 12.67 0.47
C ASP A 23 20.32 13.71 0.32
N ILE A 24 20.22 14.38 -0.83
CA ILE A 24 19.10 15.29 -1.14
C ILE A 24 17.78 14.52 -1.15
N ALA A 25 17.72 13.36 -1.82
CA ALA A 25 16.51 12.53 -1.89
C ALA A 25 16.06 12.09 -0.49
N ARG A 26 16.98 11.68 0.38
CA ARG A 26 16.71 11.31 1.78
C ARG A 26 16.28 12.50 2.63
N GLY A 27 16.88 13.67 2.41
CA GLY A 27 16.56 14.90 3.14
C GLY A 27 15.26 15.58 2.72
N THR A 28 14.87 15.41 1.45
CA THR A 28 13.70 16.08 0.86
C THR A 28 12.38 15.85 1.63
N PRO A 29 12.01 14.64 2.08
CA PRO A 29 10.77 14.43 2.85
C PRO A 29 10.76 15.19 4.16
N TYR A 30 11.88 15.25 4.87
CA TYR A 30 12.00 15.99 6.13
C TYR A 30 11.91 17.51 5.91
N PHE A 31 12.57 18.01 4.87
CA PHE A 31 12.48 19.42 4.49
C PHE A 31 11.05 19.80 4.13
N MET A 32 10.38 18.99 3.29
CA MET A 32 8.99 19.22 2.92
C MET A 32 8.05 19.15 4.11
N ALA A 33 8.22 18.18 5.02
CA ALA A 33 7.43 18.08 6.23
C ALA A 33 7.60 19.31 7.13
N CYS A 34 8.83 19.81 7.29
CA CYS A 34 9.11 21.03 8.06
C CYS A 34 8.46 22.25 7.42
N LEU A 35 8.62 22.42 6.10
CA LEU A 35 8.02 23.52 5.36
C LEU A 35 6.48 23.52 5.46
N LEU A 36 5.86 22.36 5.25
CA LEU A 36 4.40 22.20 5.40
C LEU A 36 3.96 22.49 6.84
N GLY A 37 4.69 21.99 7.84
CA GLY A 37 4.38 22.28 9.24
C GLY A 37 4.42 23.77 9.57
N ILE A 38 5.40 24.52 9.05
CA ILE A 38 5.46 25.98 9.19
C ILE A 38 4.27 26.65 8.52
N LEU A 39 3.94 26.27 7.27
CA LEU A 39 2.83 26.88 6.53
C LEU A 39 1.49 26.63 7.21
N ILE A 40 1.21 25.39 7.63
CA ILE A 40 -0.01 25.03 8.36
C ILE A 40 -0.06 25.76 9.71
N GLY A 41 1.07 25.79 10.44
CA GLY A 41 1.14 26.46 11.74
C GLY A 41 0.89 27.98 11.68
N MET A 42 1.20 28.62 10.52
CA MET A 42 0.94 30.04 10.31
C MET A 42 -0.50 30.37 9.87
N GLU A 43 -1.27 29.40 9.42
CA GLU A 43 -2.60 29.62 8.83
C GLU A 43 -3.56 30.30 9.82
N ILE A 44 -3.75 29.72 11.00
CA ILE A 44 -4.67 30.27 12.02
C ILE A 44 -4.25 31.67 12.48
N PRO A 45 -2.96 31.92 12.86
CA PRO A 45 -2.51 33.27 13.21
C PRO A 45 -2.71 34.32 12.10
N LEU A 46 -2.46 33.95 10.84
CA LEU A 46 -2.65 34.85 9.70
C LEU A 46 -4.12 35.18 9.48
N ILE A 47 -5.01 34.18 9.52
CA ILE A 47 -6.46 34.39 9.38
C ILE A 47 -6.96 35.27 10.53
N ALA A 48 -6.52 35.02 11.76
CA ALA A 48 -6.89 35.84 12.91
C ALA A 48 -6.47 37.31 12.72
N ARG A 49 -5.23 37.52 12.25
CA ARG A 49 -4.71 38.89 11.98
C ARG A 49 -5.44 39.57 10.83
N ILE A 50 -5.75 38.87 9.76
CA ILE A 50 -6.52 39.39 8.63
C ILE A 50 -7.93 39.84 9.11
N ARG A 51 -8.62 39.02 9.90
CA ARG A 51 -9.94 39.36 10.44
C ARG A 51 -9.89 40.54 11.38
N GLU A 52 -8.87 40.66 12.23
CA GLU A 52 -8.67 41.82 13.09
C GLU A 52 -8.56 43.11 12.26
N VAL A 53 -7.74 43.09 11.22
CA VAL A 53 -7.53 44.28 10.34
C VAL A 53 -8.78 44.61 9.50
N LEU A 54 -9.50 43.59 9.02
CA LEU A 54 -10.65 43.80 8.14
C LEU A 54 -11.92 44.20 8.89
N HIS A 55 -12.15 43.67 10.10
CA HIS A 55 -13.42 43.82 10.83
C HIS A 55 -13.27 44.60 12.15
N ASN A 56 -12.05 45.03 12.49
CA ASN A 56 -11.74 45.75 13.72
C ASN A 56 -12.19 44.97 14.99
N GLN A 57 -12.15 43.62 14.94
CA GLN A 57 -12.55 42.75 16.02
C GLN A 57 -11.30 42.17 16.71
N HIS A 58 -11.27 42.23 18.03
CA HIS A 58 -10.14 41.69 18.79
C HIS A 58 -10.00 40.17 18.58
N ILE A 59 -8.77 39.66 18.61
CA ILE A 59 -8.43 38.22 18.41
C ILE A 59 -9.26 37.35 19.35
N LYS A 60 -9.43 37.75 20.61
CA LYS A 60 -10.19 36.97 21.62
C LYS A 60 -11.65 36.70 21.24
N ASP A 61 -12.28 37.59 20.46
CA ASP A 61 -13.69 37.46 20.05
C ASP A 61 -13.83 36.62 18.75
N ASN A 62 -12.73 36.40 18.05
CA ASN A 62 -12.69 35.75 16.74
C ASN A 62 -12.18 34.30 16.79
N ILE A 63 -11.45 33.96 17.84
CA ILE A 63 -10.72 32.68 17.90
C ILE A 63 -11.66 31.47 17.84
N GLY A 64 -12.78 31.53 18.54
CA GLY A 64 -13.80 30.46 18.54
C GLY A 64 -14.43 30.23 17.18
N THR A 65 -14.65 31.30 16.40
CA THR A 65 -15.22 31.20 15.04
C THR A 65 -14.20 30.60 14.07
N ILE A 66 -12.92 30.95 14.22
CA ILE A 66 -11.84 30.42 13.36
C ILE A 66 -11.66 28.95 13.60
N TYR A 67 -11.49 28.53 14.86
CA TYR A 67 -11.38 27.10 15.21
C TYR A 67 -12.64 26.31 14.87
N GLY A 68 -13.84 26.88 15.08
CA GLY A 68 -15.08 26.23 14.70
C GLY A 68 -15.17 25.96 13.19
N ALA A 69 -14.77 26.93 12.36
CA ALA A 69 -14.71 26.76 10.91
C ALA A 69 -13.65 25.71 10.51
N ASP A 70 -12.48 25.75 11.15
CA ASP A 70 -11.38 24.80 10.91
C ASP A 70 -11.82 23.35 11.22
N TYR A 71 -12.42 23.09 12.38
CA TYR A 71 -12.93 21.76 12.74
C TYR A 71 -14.04 21.26 11.80
N ILE A 72 -14.95 22.13 11.38
CA ILE A 72 -15.97 21.77 10.39
C ILE A 72 -15.31 21.43 9.05
N GLY A 73 -14.34 22.24 8.62
CA GLY A 73 -13.57 22.00 7.41
C GLY A 73 -12.80 20.66 7.45
N ALA A 74 -12.14 20.41 8.57
CA ALA A 74 -11.42 19.13 8.79
C ALA A 74 -12.37 17.92 8.76
N GLY A 75 -13.54 18.02 9.39
CA GLY A 75 -14.56 16.97 9.35
C GLY A 75 -15.08 16.69 7.95
N LEU A 76 -15.42 17.73 7.19
CA LEU A 76 -15.85 17.61 5.80
C LEU A 76 -14.73 17.04 4.92
N GLY A 77 -13.50 17.52 5.10
CA GLY A 77 -12.32 17.03 4.39
C GLY A 77 -12.10 15.54 4.63
N ALA A 78 -12.22 15.08 5.89
CA ALA A 78 -12.08 13.66 6.23
C ALA A 78 -13.16 12.81 5.53
N VAL A 79 -14.42 13.27 5.50
CA VAL A 79 -15.51 12.55 4.81
C VAL A 79 -15.23 12.45 3.30
N ILE A 80 -14.79 13.52 2.66
CA ILE A 80 -14.46 13.53 1.23
C ILE A 80 -13.27 12.62 0.96
N TRP A 81 -12.24 12.68 1.81
CA TRP A 81 -11.02 11.86 1.68
C TRP A 81 -11.36 10.37 1.74
N VAL A 82 -12.02 9.94 2.81
CA VAL A 82 -12.37 8.53 3.01
C VAL A 82 -13.42 8.05 2.02
N GLY A 83 -14.42 8.88 1.71
CA GLY A 83 -15.53 8.50 0.84
C GLY A 83 -15.21 8.45 -0.65
N TRP A 84 -14.20 9.20 -1.09
CA TRP A 84 -13.91 9.33 -2.51
C TRP A 84 -12.42 9.39 -2.86
N MET A 85 -11.61 10.22 -2.17
CA MET A 85 -10.23 10.48 -2.59
C MET A 85 -9.31 9.27 -2.45
N LEU A 86 -9.62 8.33 -1.54
CA LEU A 86 -8.88 7.06 -1.43
C LEU A 86 -9.06 6.12 -2.64
N SER A 87 -10.06 6.37 -3.49
CA SER A 87 -10.32 5.56 -4.69
C SER A 87 -9.66 6.10 -5.96
N ILE A 88 -8.97 7.23 -5.89
CA ILE A 88 -8.28 7.85 -7.03
C ILE A 88 -6.78 7.88 -6.79
N ASP A 89 -6.03 8.03 -7.89
CA ASP A 89 -4.57 8.12 -7.85
C ASP A 89 -4.09 9.21 -6.87
N PRO A 90 -3.08 8.92 -6.01
CA PRO A 90 -2.58 9.85 -5.00
C PRO A 90 -2.09 11.19 -5.57
N ALA A 91 -1.45 11.20 -6.75
CA ALA A 91 -1.00 12.43 -7.39
C ALA A 91 -2.20 13.28 -7.86
N MET A 92 -3.23 12.64 -8.38
CA MET A 92 -4.49 13.29 -8.76
C MET A 92 -5.23 13.83 -7.53
N ALA A 93 -5.33 13.06 -6.44
CA ALA A 93 -5.94 13.49 -5.19
C ALA A 93 -5.24 14.74 -4.61
N GLY A 94 -3.90 14.73 -4.56
CA GLY A 94 -3.10 15.87 -4.14
C GLY A 94 -3.30 17.10 -5.02
N ALA A 95 -3.32 16.92 -6.34
CA ALA A 95 -3.54 18.01 -7.29
C ALA A 95 -4.95 18.63 -7.15
N LEU A 96 -6.00 17.82 -6.97
CA LEU A 96 -7.37 18.30 -6.74
C LEU A 96 -7.46 19.11 -5.43
N THR A 97 -6.82 18.65 -4.37
CA THR A 97 -6.75 19.38 -3.09
C THR A 97 -6.04 20.73 -3.27
N ALA A 98 -4.92 20.76 -4.00
CA ALA A 98 -4.21 21.99 -4.32
C ALA A 98 -5.08 22.97 -5.13
N MET A 99 -5.84 22.46 -6.11
CA MET A 99 -6.76 23.30 -6.91
C MET A 99 -7.86 23.94 -6.05
N VAL A 100 -8.44 23.20 -5.08
CA VAL A 100 -9.43 23.77 -4.14
C VAL A 100 -8.82 24.94 -3.36
N ASN A 101 -7.61 24.77 -2.81
CA ASN A 101 -6.91 25.83 -2.10
C ASN A 101 -6.61 27.03 -3.00
N LEU A 102 -6.19 26.80 -4.24
CA LEU A 102 -5.94 27.86 -5.21
C LEU A 102 -7.23 28.60 -5.60
N MET A 103 -8.36 27.91 -5.75
CA MET A 103 -9.67 28.53 -5.99
C MET A 103 -10.08 29.45 -4.83
N VAL A 104 -9.86 29.02 -3.58
CA VAL A 104 -10.07 29.87 -2.40
C VAL A 104 -9.17 31.11 -2.45
N GLY A 105 -7.90 30.94 -2.83
CA GLY A 105 -6.94 32.03 -3.05
C GLY A 105 -7.41 33.02 -4.11
N PHE A 106 -7.89 32.54 -5.27
CA PHE A 106 -8.47 33.39 -6.32
C PHE A 106 -9.69 34.15 -5.81
N ALA A 107 -10.62 33.52 -5.10
CA ALA A 107 -11.79 34.16 -4.53
C ALA A 107 -11.40 35.22 -3.52
N PHE A 108 -10.37 34.98 -2.70
CA PHE A 108 -9.84 35.97 -1.77
C PHE A 108 -9.24 37.16 -2.50
N ILE A 109 -8.41 36.96 -3.51
CA ILE A 109 -7.82 38.05 -4.31
C ILE A 109 -8.92 38.86 -5.01
N ALA A 110 -9.94 38.20 -5.58
CA ALA A 110 -11.06 38.85 -6.22
C ALA A 110 -11.86 39.72 -5.24
N LYS A 111 -12.17 39.20 -4.04
CA LYS A 111 -12.94 39.91 -3.02
C LYS A 111 -12.20 41.10 -2.44
N PHE A 112 -10.89 41.01 -2.26
CA PHE A 112 -10.08 42.06 -1.60
C PHE A 112 -9.15 42.79 -2.58
N HIS A 113 -9.44 42.75 -3.89
CA HIS A 113 -8.60 43.28 -4.95
C HIS A 113 -8.12 44.72 -4.74
N GLN A 114 -8.94 45.60 -4.08
CA GLN A 114 -8.60 46.99 -3.79
C GLN A 114 -7.58 47.15 -2.67
N ARG A 115 -7.42 46.17 -1.79
CA ARG A 115 -6.52 46.19 -0.63
C ARG A 115 -5.20 45.50 -0.86
N ILE A 116 -5.06 44.75 -1.97
CA ILE A 116 -3.86 43.96 -2.28
C ILE A 116 -2.95 44.77 -3.21
N LYS A 117 -1.75 45.12 -2.72
CA LYS A 117 -0.80 46.02 -3.41
C LYS A 117 -0.23 45.38 -4.71
N HIS A 118 0.01 44.07 -4.75
CA HIS A 118 0.63 43.35 -5.88
C HIS A 118 -0.29 42.27 -6.45
N ARG A 119 -1.58 42.61 -6.62
CA ARG A 119 -2.62 41.66 -7.04
C ARG A 119 -2.28 40.92 -8.35
N GLU A 120 -1.72 41.65 -9.34
CA GLU A 120 -1.42 41.05 -10.66
C GLU A 120 -0.35 40.01 -10.58
N TRP A 121 0.70 40.23 -9.77
CA TRP A 121 1.71 39.25 -9.49
C TRP A 121 1.14 38.03 -8.74
N MET A 122 0.29 38.26 -7.74
CA MET A 122 -0.37 37.18 -7.00
C MET A 122 -1.28 36.34 -7.92
N LEU A 123 -2.06 37.01 -8.80
CA LEU A 123 -2.87 36.29 -9.80
C LEU A 123 -2.03 35.51 -10.78
N ALA A 124 -0.91 36.06 -11.25
CA ALA A 124 0.01 35.32 -12.12
C ALA A 124 0.59 34.09 -11.45
N VAL A 125 1.06 34.22 -10.19
CA VAL A 125 1.57 33.08 -9.42
C VAL A 125 0.48 32.03 -9.18
N HIS A 126 -0.74 32.42 -8.77
CA HIS A 126 -1.86 31.50 -8.61
C HIS A 126 -2.23 30.81 -9.93
N GLY A 127 -2.21 31.55 -11.05
CA GLY A 127 -2.47 31.00 -12.38
C GLY A 127 -1.44 29.93 -12.79
N VAL A 128 -0.16 30.22 -12.55
CA VAL A 128 0.92 29.26 -12.79
C VAL A 128 0.76 28.02 -11.91
N LEU A 129 0.53 28.19 -10.60
CA LEU A 129 0.33 27.08 -9.67
C LEU A 129 -0.92 26.26 -10.03
N PHE A 130 -2.00 26.91 -10.47
CA PHE A 130 -3.20 26.22 -10.93
C PHE A 130 -2.93 25.40 -12.20
N ALA A 131 -2.17 25.95 -13.16
CA ALA A 131 -1.77 25.23 -14.36
C ALA A 131 -0.87 24.03 -14.03
N VAL A 132 0.06 24.17 -13.06
CA VAL A 132 0.89 23.07 -12.57
C VAL A 132 0.00 22.00 -11.92
N ALA A 133 -0.92 22.37 -11.04
CA ALA A 133 -1.84 21.43 -10.39
C ALA A 133 -2.71 20.70 -11.42
N LEU A 134 -3.24 21.41 -12.42
CA LEU A 134 -4.02 20.83 -13.52
C LEU A 134 -3.18 19.84 -14.34
N THR A 135 -1.94 20.20 -14.66
CA THR A 135 -1.00 19.32 -15.37
C THR A 135 -0.70 18.08 -14.53
N THR A 136 -0.47 18.23 -13.23
CA THR A 136 -0.24 17.10 -12.31
C THR A 136 -1.47 16.20 -12.22
N ALA A 137 -2.68 16.75 -12.16
CA ALA A 137 -3.90 15.96 -12.17
C ALA A 137 -4.05 15.11 -13.44
N TYR A 138 -3.65 15.66 -14.58
CA TYR A 138 -3.75 14.98 -15.89
C TYR A 138 -2.58 14.02 -16.14
N GLN A 139 -1.35 14.42 -15.85
CA GLN A 139 -0.13 13.68 -16.16
C GLN A 139 0.38 12.83 -15.00
N GLY A 140 -0.11 13.06 -13.77
CA GLY A 140 0.35 12.40 -12.56
C GLY A 140 0.40 10.87 -12.68
N PRO A 141 -0.65 10.19 -13.15
CA PRO A 141 -0.64 8.75 -13.35
C PRO A 141 0.46 8.28 -14.32
N SER A 142 0.70 9.02 -15.39
CA SER A 142 1.76 8.71 -16.35
C SER A 142 3.16 8.90 -15.77
N TRP A 143 3.37 9.95 -14.98
CA TRP A 143 4.64 10.21 -14.29
C TRP A 143 4.89 9.15 -13.21
N GLN A 144 3.86 8.73 -12.51
CA GLN A 144 3.95 7.66 -11.52
C GLN A 144 4.33 6.33 -12.18
N ALA A 145 3.68 5.96 -13.29
CA ALA A 145 4.04 4.77 -14.07
C ALA A 145 5.49 4.84 -14.61
N MET A 146 5.94 6.02 -15.04
CA MET A 146 7.33 6.22 -15.47
C MET A 146 8.31 6.06 -14.29
N ALA A 147 8.00 6.66 -13.14
CA ALA A 147 8.82 6.53 -11.94
C ALA A 147 8.90 5.07 -11.46
N GLU A 148 7.79 4.33 -11.52
CA GLU A 148 7.79 2.91 -11.21
C GLU A 148 8.69 2.08 -12.11
N ASN A 149 8.66 2.31 -13.43
CA ASN A 149 9.55 1.62 -14.35
C ASN A 149 11.04 1.90 -14.07
N VAL A 150 11.36 3.02 -13.40
CA VAL A 150 12.74 3.31 -12.95
C VAL A 150 13.05 2.63 -11.61
N MET A 151 12.03 2.44 -10.75
CA MET A 151 12.21 1.81 -9.44
C MET A 151 12.40 0.29 -9.50
N TYR A 152 11.82 -0.36 -10.53
CA TYR A 152 11.94 -1.81 -10.70
C TYR A 152 13.02 -2.15 -11.70
N ALA A 153 13.82 -3.19 -11.42
CA ALA A 153 14.86 -3.69 -12.34
C ALA A 153 14.28 -4.19 -13.68
N ASP A 154 13.03 -4.64 -13.66
CA ASP A 154 12.34 -5.21 -14.80
C ASP A 154 11.15 -4.37 -15.20
N ARG A 155 10.70 -4.50 -16.46
CA ARG A 155 9.57 -3.75 -16.99
C ARG A 155 8.29 -4.06 -16.19
N VAL A 156 7.63 -3.04 -15.67
CA VAL A 156 6.29 -3.16 -15.06
C VAL A 156 5.28 -3.48 -16.17
N VAL A 157 4.56 -4.59 -16.01
CA VAL A 157 3.50 -5.03 -16.94
C VAL A 157 2.11 -4.93 -16.36
N TYR A 158 2.01 -4.83 -15.03
CA TYR A 158 0.76 -4.63 -14.32
C TYR A 158 1.02 -3.94 -12.99
N HIS A 159 0.16 -2.99 -12.64
CA HIS A 159 0.10 -2.40 -11.31
C HIS A 159 -1.35 -2.16 -10.92
N TYR A 160 -1.65 -2.30 -9.64
CA TYR A 160 -2.97 -2.06 -9.09
C TYR A 160 -2.88 -1.69 -7.62
N ASP A 161 -3.58 -0.63 -7.21
CA ASP A 161 -3.70 -0.23 -5.82
C ASP A 161 -4.99 -0.80 -5.24
N THR A 162 -4.86 -1.73 -4.29
CA THR A 162 -5.98 -2.17 -3.47
C THR A 162 -6.17 -1.20 -2.31
N LYS A 163 -7.18 -1.42 -1.47
CA LYS A 163 -7.36 -0.63 -0.24
C LYS A 163 -6.21 -0.80 0.77
N PHE A 164 -5.41 -1.87 0.65
CA PHE A 164 -4.43 -2.27 1.65
C PHE A 164 -2.99 -2.21 1.15
N GLN A 165 -2.78 -2.39 -0.15
CA GLN A 165 -1.44 -2.58 -0.70
C GLN A 165 -1.38 -2.28 -2.19
N ARG A 166 -0.17 -1.93 -2.66
CA ARG A 166 0.13 -1.77 -4.06
C ARG A 166 0.69 -3.07 -4.63
N LEU A 167 0.02 -3.60 -5.64
CA LEU A 167 0.39 -4.80 -6.38
C LEU A 167 1.13 -4.41 -7.65
N VAL A 168 2.29 -5.00 -7.89
CA VAL A 168 3.06 -4.75 -9.12
C VAL A 168 3.57 -6.09 -9.67
N VAL A 169 3.43 -6.28 -10.98
CA VAL A 169 4.02 -7.39 -11.70
C VAL A 169 5.06 -6.85 -12.66
N THR A 170 6.27 -7.36 -12.55
CA THR A 170 7.35 -7.05 -13.49
C THR A 170 7.65 -8.25 -14.38
N ARG A 171 8.17 -7.97 -15.56
CA ARG A 171 8.50 -8.97 -16.57
C ARG A 171 9.90 -8.74 -17.14
N ARG A 172 10.70 -9.79 -17.09
CA ARG A 172 12.02 -9.86 -17.75
C ARG A 172 11.96 -10.88 -18.89
N GLU A 173 12.34 -10.45 -20.09
CA GLU A 173 12.48 -11.38 -21.21
C GLU A 173 13.76 -12.20 -21.03
N ARG A 174 13.63 -13.50 -21.17
CA ARG A 174 14.77 -14.43 -21.27
C ARG A 174 14.99 -14.75 -22.74
N GLY A 175 16.17 -14.66 -23.25
CA GLY A 175 16.55 -14.79 -24.65
C GLY A 175 15.69 -15.71 -25.54
N PRO A 176 16.00 -15.91 -26.82
CA PRO A 176 15.14 -16.62 -27.78
C PRO A 176 14.69 -17.99 -27.28
N GLY A 177 13.37 -18.22 -27.14
CA GLY A 177 12.79 -19.48 -26.69
C GLY A 177 12.67 -19.65 -25.17
N GLY A 178 13.18 -18.71 -24.35
CA GLY A 178 13.01 -18.71 -22.91
C GLY A 178 11.62 -18.23 -22.48
N ARG A 179 11.04 -18.84 -21.42
CA ARG A 179 9.83 -18.27 -20.81
C ARG A 179 10.18 -16.99 -20.07
N PRO A 180 9.37 -15.93 -20.20
CA PRO A 180 9.60 -14.68 -19.46
C PRO A 180 9.56 -14.95 -17.96
N LEU A 181 10.45 -14.27 -17.24
CA LEU A 181 10.40 -14.22 -15.77
C LEU A 181 9.34 -13.22 -15.36
N LEU A 182 8.38 -13.63 -14.57
CA LEU A 182 7.42 -12.75 -13.90
C LEU A 182 7.75 -12.68 -12.43
N THR A 183 7.83 -11.48 -11.89
CA THR A 183 8.05 -11.23 -10.47
C THR A 183 6.88 -10.46 -9.91
N PHE A 184 6.31 -10.95 -8.82
CA PHE A 184 5.22 -10.32 -8.11
C PHE A 184 5.74 -9.54 -6.91
N HIS A 185 5.27 -8.29 -6.78
CA HIS A 185 5.69 -7.37 -5.74
C HIS A 185 4.47 -6.84 -5.00
N ILE A 186 4.62 -6.70 -3.69
CA ILE A 186 3.68 -5.99 -2.80
C ILE A 186 4.41 -4.84 -2.14
N ASN A 187 3.89 -3.62 -2.28
CA ASN A 187 4.49 -2.40 -1.72
C ASN A 187 5.99 -2.24 -2.05
N GLY A 188 6.38 -2.58 -3.28
CA GLY A 188 7.75 -2.50 -3.78
C GLY A 188 8.67 -3.67 -3.38
N ARG A 189 8.17 -4.64 -2.61
CA ARG A 189 8.95 -5.81 -2.16
C ARG A 189 8.57 -7.05 -2.95
N VAL A 190 9.58 -7.79 -3.39
CA VAL A 190 9.38 -9.09 -4.05
C VAL A 190 8.67 -10.05 -3.09
N GLN A 191 7.60 -10.66 -3.56
CA GLN A 191 6.92 -11.75 -2.86
C GLN A 191 7.38 -13.10 -3.40
N PHE A 192 7.36 -13.25 -4.72
CA PHE A 192 7.88 -14.44 -5.40
C PHE A 192 8.21 -14.12 -6.87
N ALA A 193 8.99 -14.98 -7.50
CA ALA A 193 9.24 -15.00 -8.93
C ALA A 193 8.79 -16.32 -9.55
N SER A 194 8.44 -16.30 -10.82
CA SER A 194 7.84 -17.47 -11.50
C SER A 194 8.78 -18.66 -11.69
N ASP A 195 10.07 -18.51 -11.42
CA ASP A 195 11.07 -19.57 -11.55
C ASP A 195 11.49 -20.21 -10.22
N ASP A 196 11.29 -19.54 -9.09
CA ASP A 196 11.74 -20.01 -7.77
C ASP A 196 10.59 -20.21 -6.75
N GLU A 197 9.37 -19.75 -7.05
CA GLU A 197 8.22 -19.82 -6.13
C GLU A 197 7.96 -21.21 -5.54
N LYS A 198 8.26 -22.27 -6.30
CA LYS A 198 8.08 -23.64 -5.83
C LYS A 198 9.02 -24.03 -4.70
N ILE A 199 10.22 -23.45 -4.69
CA ILE A 199 11.18 -23.66 -3.60
C ILE A 199 10.64 -22.99 -2.35
N TYR A 200 10.22 -21.73 -2.47
CA TYR A 200 9.68 -20.95 -1.36
C TYR A 200 8.43 -21.62 -0.75
N HIS A 201 7.39 -21.84 -1.56
CA HIS A 201 6.13 -22.40 -1.06
C HIS A 201 6.27 -23.85 -0.61
N GLY A 202 7.09 -24.63 -1.29
CA GLY A 202 7.39 -26.00 -0.86
C GLY A 202 8.05 -26.04 0.52
N MET A 203 9.04 -25.18 0.77
CA MET A 203 9.70 -25.10 2.07
C MET A 203 8.80 -24.53 3.16
N LEU A 204 7.85 -23.69 2.80
CA LEU A 204 6.85 -23.17 3.73
C LEU A 204 5.81 -24.24 4.10
N VAL A 205 5.29 -24.99 3.13
CA VAL A 205 4.12 -25.86 3.33
C VAL A 205 4.51 -27.27 3.81
N PHE A 206 5.44 -27.91 3.10
CA PHE A 206 5.69 -29.34 3.31
C PHE A 206 6.21 -29.72 4.69
N PRO A 207 7.12 -28.97 5.33
CA PRO A 207 7.58 -29.30 6.68
C PRO A 207 6.47 -29.37 7.72
N ALA A 208 5.51 -28.42 7.65
CA ALA A 208 4.39 -28.37 8.58
C ALA A 208 3.43 -29.56 8.37
N LEU A 209 3.11 -29.87 7.11
CA LEU A 209 2.24 -31.00 6.78
C LEU A 209 2.91 -32.36 7.12
N MET A 210 4.21 -32.47 6.91
CA MET A 210 4.97 -33.68 7.31
C MET A 210 5.05 -33.85 8.84
N ALA A 211 5.10 -32.77 9.59
CA ALA A 211 5.18 -32.78 11.05
C ALA A 211 3.81 -32.99 11.71
N SER A 212 2.72 -32.69 11.01
CA SER A 212 1.35 -32.88 11.51
C SER A 212 0.94 -34.36 11.37
N ALA A 213 0.30 -34.91 12.40
CA ALA A 213 -0.20 -36.27 12.36
C ALA A 213 -1.38 -36.47 11.39
N ARG A 214 -2.11 -35.41 11.10
CA ARG A 214 -3.27 -35.37 10.20
C ARG A 214 -3.26 -34.07 9.39
N HIS A 215 -3.97 -34.08 8.28
CA HIS A 215 -4.10 -32.86 7.42
C HIS A 215 -5.52 -32.71 6.85
N ASP A 216 -6.50 -33.20 7.61
CA ASP A 216 -7.90 -33.10 7.20
C ASP A 216 -8.38 -31.64 7.14
N ASN A 217 -7.99 -30.82 8.12
CA ASN A 217 -8.38 -29.42 8.23
C ASN A 217 -7.12 -28.56 8.32
N VAL A 218 -6.91 -27.70 7.33
CA VAL A 218 -5.74 -26.83 7.25
C VAL A 218 -6.16 -25.37 7.25
N LEU A 219 -5.45 -24.55 8.03
CA LEU A 219 -5.60 -23.09 8.05
C LEU A 219 -4.41 -22.46 7.35
N ILE A 220 -4.69 -21.53 6.42
CA ILE A 220 -3.68 -20.66 5.81
C ILE A 220 -4.02 -19.23 6.21
N VAL A 221 -3.05 -18.50 6.75
CA VAL A 221 -3.16 -17.10 7.14
C VAL A 221 -2.30 -16.27 6.21
N GLY A 222 -2.91 -15.43 5.36
CA GLY A 222 -2.29 -14.81 4.20
C GLY A 222 -2.25 -15.76 3.00
N GLY A 223 -1.32 -15.55 2.08
CA GLY A 223 -1.16 -16.42 0.90
C GLY A 223 -2.30 -16.31 -0.12
N GLY A 224 -2.89 -15.11 -0.26
CA GLY A 224 -3.97 -14.82 -1.20
C GLY A 224 -3.62 -15.02 -2.69
N ASP A 225 -2.34 -15.26 -3.01
CA ASP A 225 -1.89 -15.68 -4.35
C ASP A 225 -2.25 -17.15 -4.69
N GLY A 226 -2.60 -17.95 -3.69
CA GLY A 226 -3.02 -19.33 -3.85
C GLY A 226 -1.87 -20.33 -4.10
N LEU A 227 -0.60 -19.93 -4.00
CA LEU A 227 0.54 -20.82 -4.27
C LEU A 227 0.80 -21.77 -3.08
N ALA A 228 0.78 -21.23 -1.85
CA ALA A 228 0.79 -22.07 -0.65
C ALA A 228 -0.43 -23.00 -0.60
N LEU A 229 -1.60 -22.49 -0.97
CA LEU A 229 -2.85 -23.25 -1.06
C LEU A 229 -2.75 -24.39 -2.08
N ARG A 230 -2.16 -24.17 -3.25
CA ARG A 230 -1.87 -25.22 -4.25
C ARG A 230 -1.10 -26.38 -3.65
N ASP A 231 -0.07 -26.07 -2.87
CA ASP A 231 0.81 -27.10 -2.29
C ASP A 231 0.10 -27.82 -1.14
N VAL A 232 -0.71 -27.12 -0.32
CA VAL A 232 -1.58 -27.74 0.69
C VAL A 232 -2.60 -28.70 0.04
N LEU A 233 -3.27 -28.28 -1.04
CA LEU A 233 -4.26 -29.10 -1.73
C LEU A 233 -3.67 -30.38 -2.34
N SER A 234 -2.36 -30.42 -2.63
CA SER A 234 -1.67 -31.64 -3.10
C SER A 234 -1.66 -32.76 -2.06
N TRP A 235 -1.82 -32.46 -0.77
CA TRP A 235 -1.94 -33.42 0.34
C TRP A 235 -3.38 -33.89 0.58
N GLN A 236 -4.32 -33.46 -0.27
CA GLN A 236 -5.72 -33.90 -0.25
C GLN A 236 -6.45 -33.65 1.10
N PRO A 237 -6.35 -32.43 1.68
CA PRO A 237 -7.13 -32.11 2.86
C PRO A 237 -8.63 -32.22 2.59
N LYS A 238 -9.45 -32.40 3.65
CA LYS A 238 -10.91 -32.36 3.55
C LYS A 238 -11.40 -30.94 3.42
N ASN A 239 -10.83 -30.03 4.22
CA ASN A 239 -11.20 -28.63 4.25
C ASN A 239 -9.95 -27.77 4.39
N VAL A 240 -9.92 -26.64 3.69
CA VAL A 240 -8.90 -25.60 3.85
C VAL A 240 -9.61 -24.27 4.13
N THR A 241 -9.22 -23.60 5.20
CA THR A 241 -9.66 -22.24 5.48
C THR A 241 -8.52 -21.29 5.12
N LEU A 242 -8.78 -20.36 4.20
CA LEU A 242 -7.85 -19.28 3.80
C LEU A 242 -8.31 -17.97 4.44
N LEU A 243 -7.46 -17.37 5.28
CA LEU A 243 -7.70 -16.04 5.84
C LEU A 243 -6.85 -15.02 5.08
N ASP A 244 -7.46 -14.09 4.37
CA ASP A 244 -6.74 -12.98 3.74
C ASP A 244 -7.45 -11.66 4.00
N LEU A 245 -6.65 -10.60 4.14
CA LEU A 245 -7.18 -9.25 4.33
C LEU A 245 -7.71 -8.68 3.02
N ASP A 246 -7.03 -8.99 1.91
CA ASP A 246 -7.18 -8.31 0.64
C ASP A 246 -7.97 -9.16 -0.39
N ARG A 247 -9.27 -8.90 -0.43
CA ARG A 247 -10.15 -9.55 -1.41
C ARG A 247 -9.68 -9.31 -2.86
N GLU A 248 -9.21 -8.11 -3.17
CA GLU A 248 -8.85 -7.74 -4.53
C GLU A 248 -7.59 -8.48 -4.99
N LEU A 249 -6.65 -8.74 -4.07
CA LEU A 249 -5.49 -9.60 -4.31
C LEU A 249 -5.95 -11.02 -4.66
N VAL A 250 -6.81 -11.62 -3.84
CA VAL A 250 -7.32 -12.99 -4.06
C VAL A 250 -8.07 -13.08 -5.41
N GLU A 251 -8.93 -12.12 -5.72
CA GLU A 251 -9.65 -12.08 -6.99
C GLU A 251 -8.71 -11.95 -8.20
N TYR A 252 -7.61 -11.19 -8.07
CA TYR A 252 -6.57 -11.10 -9.12
C TYR A 252 -5.92 -12.45 -9.43
N PHE A 253 -5.67 -13.28 -8.42
CA PHE A 253 -5.08 -14.61 -8.60
C PHE A 253 -6.11 -15.72 -8.89
N LYS A 254 -7.39 -15.43 -8.74
CA LYS A 254 -8.50 -16.37 -8.97
C LYS A 254 -9.11 -16.25 -10.37
N HIS A 255 -9.25 -15.03 -10.89
CA HIS A 255 -9.95 -14.75 -12.13
C HIS A 255 -9.02 -14.12 -13.17
N GLU A 256 -9.08 -14.62 -14.41
CA GLU A 256 -8.30 -14.06 -15.53
C GLU A 256 -8.81 -12.65 -15.85
N THR A 257 -7.91 -11.67 -15.82
CA THR A 257 -8.22 -10.28 -16.17
C THR A 257 -7.65 -9.94 -17.55
N ALA A 258 -8.42 -9.25 -18.36
CA ALA A 258 -8.02 -8.85 -19.71
C ALA A 258 -6.79 -7.91 -19.73
N ALA A 259 -6.60 -7.14 -18.66
CA ALA A 259 -5.56 -6.11 -18.59
C ALA A 259 -4.24 -6.60 -17.95
N GLY A 260 -4.27 -7.68 -17.15
CA GLY A 260 -3.16 -7.96 -16.23
C GLY A 260 -2.24 -9.11 -16.59
N GLY A 261 -2.49 -9.89 -17.63
CA GLY A 261 -1.63 -11.03 -17.97
C GLY A 261 -1.47 -12.06 -16.84
N ASN A 262 -2.42 -12.13 -15.90
CA ASN A 262 -2.37 -12.96 -14.69
C ASN A 262 -2.63 -14.45 -14.94
N LYS A 263 -2.92 -14.83 -16.17
CA LYS A 263 -3.10 -16.22 -16.60
C LYS A 263 -1.95 -17.14 -16.18
N THR A 264 -0.73 -16.64 -16.25
CA THR A 264 0.45 -17.40 -15.81
C THR A 264 0.36 -17.72 -14.33
N PHE A 265 0.00 -16.77 -13.49
CA PHE A 265 -0.15 -16.97 -12.04
C PHE A 265 -1.29 -17.93 -11.69
N ILE A 266 -2.44 -17.81 -12.38
CA ILE A 266 -3.57 -18.74 -12.23
C ILE A 266 -3.16 -20.17 -12.65
N THR A 267 -2.36 -20.29 -13.69
CA THR A 267 -1.79 -21.59 -14.09
C THR A 267 -0.79 -22.11 -13.04
N MET A 268 0.03 -21.21 -12.46
CA MET A 268 0.99 -21.58 -11.43
C MET A 268 0.31 -22.07 -10.14
N ASN A 269 -0.73 -21.38 -9.69
CA ASN A 269 -1.51 -21.80 -8.51
C ASN A 269 -2.51 -22.94 -8.81
N LYS A 270 -2.60 -23.42 -10.06
CA LYS A 270 -3.49 -24.52 -10.51
C LYS A 270 -4.96 -24.31 -10.17
N ASN A 271 -5.42 -23.06 -10.23
CA ASN A 271 -6.77 -22.65 -9.82
C ASN A 271 -7.14 -23.04 -8.38
N SER A 272 -6.16 -23.12 -7.49
CA SER A 272 -6.34 -23.54 -6.09
C SER A 272 -7.42 -22.73 -5.36
N LEU A 273 -7.50 -21.42 -5.63
CA LEU A 273 -8.50 -20.52 -5.04
C LEU A 273 -9.95 -20.82 -5.44
N SER A 274 -10.16 -21.67 -6.45
CA SER A 274 -11.49 -22.11 -6.91
C SER A 274 -11.82 -23.55 -6.50
N ASP A 275 -10.96 -24.22 -5.73
CA ASP A 275 -11.18 -25.58 -5.25
C ASP A 275 -12.37 -25.62 -4.27
N PRO A 276 -13.34 -26.53 -4.41
CA PRO A 276 -14.52 -26.57 -3.56
C PRO A 276 -14.26 -26.89 -2.08
N ARG A 277 -13.07 -27.38 -1.74
CA ARG A 277 -12.64 -27.63 -0.35
C ARG A 277 -12.17 -26.35 0.36
N VAL A 278 -12.05 -25.23 -0.36
CA VAL A 278 -11.47 -23.98 0.16
C VAL A 278 -12.57 -23.03 0.59
N GLU A 279 -12.57 -22.66 1.86
CA GLU A 279 -13.35 -21.57 2.43
C GLU A 279 -12.45 -20.35 2.59
N THR A 280 -12.72 -19.25 1.85
CA THR A 280 -11.95 -18.00 2.01
C THR A 280 -12.70 -17.03 2.91
N ILE A 281 -12.05 -16.59 3.98
CA ILE A 281 -12.55 -15.59 4.92
C ILE A 281 -11.74 -14.31 4.72
N PHE A 282 -12.42 -13.21 4.39
CA PHE A 282 -11.78 -11.91 4.19
C PHE A 282 -11.88 -11.07 5.46
N GLY A 283 -10.73 -10.56 5.92
CA GLY A 283 -10.67 -9.68 7.06
C GLY A 283 -9.34 -9.71 7.80
N ASP A 284 -9.27 -8.89 8.85
CA ASP A 284 -8.10 -8.85 9.74
C ASP A 284 -7.90 -10.21 10.40
N ALA A 285 -6.72 -10.81 10.18
CA ALA A 285 -6.39 -12.15 10.70
C ALA A 285 -6.50 -12.23 12.23
N TRP A 286 -6.16 -11.14 12.96
CA TRP A 286 -6.27 -11.09 14.40
C TRP A 286 -7.70 -11.30 14.88
N LEU A 287 -8.68 -10.65 14.23
CA LEU A 287 -10.11 -10.76 14.55
C LEU A 287 -10.72 -12.05 14.01
N SER A 288 -10.30 -12.47 12.81
CA SER A 288 -10.81 -13.69 12.18
C SER A 288 -10.42 -14.95 12.97
N VAL A 289 -9.20 -14.99 13.53
CA VAL A 289 -8.79 -16.12 14.40
C VAL A 289 -9.63 -16.16 15.70
N ASP A 290 -10.02 -15.02 16.28
CA ASP A 290 -10.94 -15.00 17.41
C ASP A 290 -12.31 -15.59 17.07
N GLN A 291 -12.81 -15.31 15.87
CA GLN A 291 -14.06 -15.91 15.39
C GLN A 291 -13.95 -17.44 15.25
N LEU A 292 -12.83 -17.94 14.71
CA LEU A 292 -12.56 -19.38 14.60
C LEU A 292 -12.47 -20.05 15.98
N ILE A 293 -11.83 -19.39 16.96
CA ILE A 293 -11.81 -19.87 18.37
C ILE A 293 -13.24 -19.98 18.92
N ASN A 294 -14.04 -18.94 18.76
CA ASN A 294 -15.42 -18.90 19.26
C ASN A 294 -16.33 -19.95 18.58
N GLN A 295 -16.05 -20.28 17.32
CA GLN A 295 -16.74 -21.35 16.59
C GLN A 295 -16.25 -22.76 16.95
N GLY A 296 -15.22 -22.87 17.80
CA GLY A 296 -14.62 -24.16 18.18
C GLY A 296 -13.88 -24.86 17.05
N LYS A 297 -13.52 -24.13 15.98
CA LYS A 297 -12.74 -24.68 14.84
C LYS A 297 -11.37 -25.15 15.32
N ARG A 298 -10.89 -26.28 14.77
CA ARG A 298 -9.56 -26.85 15.03
C ARG A 298 -8.92 -27.25 13.72
N PHE A 299 -7.62 -27.02 13.62
CA PHE A 299 -6.84 -27.30 12.42
C PHE A 299 -5.68 -28.24 12.75
N ASP A 300 -5.42 -29.14 11.83
CA ASP A 300 -4.33 -30.11 11.94
C ASP A 300 -3.00 -29.48 11.53
N ALA A 301 -3.04 -28.52 10.60
CA ALA A 301 -1.87 -27.73 10.24
C ALA A 301 -2.26 -26.25 10.06
N ILE A 302 -1.32 -25.36 10.41
CA ILE A 302 -1.47 -23.91 10.22
C ILE A 302 -0.26 -23.41 9.44
N ILE A 303 -0.51 -22.75 8.30
CA ILE A 303 0.49 -22.11 7.46
C ILE A 303 0.32 -20.60 7.59
N VAL A 304 1.34 -19.88 8.06
CA VAL A 304 1.31 -18.43 8.17
C VAL A 304 2.22 -17.85 7.08
N ASP A 305 1.58 -17.32 6.03
CA ASP A 305 2.22 -16.76 4.84
C ASP A 305 1.88 -15.28 4.73
N LEU A 306 2.43 -14.49 5.63
CA LEU A 306 2.22 -13.05 5.70
C LEU A 306 3.43 -12.31 5.14
N PRO A 307 3.26 -11.08 4.63
CA PRO A 307 4.39 -10.20 4.30
C PRO A 307 5.29 -9.97 5.52
N ASP A 308 6.57 -9.70 5.28
CA ASP A 308 7.52 -9.40 6.36
C ASP A 308 7.04 -8.25 7.26
N PRO A 309 7.35 -8.27 8.58
CA PRO A 309 6.89 -7.25 9.54
C PRO A 309 7.59 -5.92 9.37
N SER A 310 7.52 -5.36 8.18
CA SER A 310 8.16 -4.09 7.81
C SER A 310 7.29 -2.87 8.08
N HIS A 311 6.04 -3.08 8.49
CA HIS A 311 5.07 -2.04 8.82
C HIS A 311 4.48 -2.27 10.21
N PRO A 312 4.30 -1.21 11.03
CA PRO A 312 3.75 -1.35 12.39
C PRO A 312 2.45 -2.14 12.48
N ASP A 313 1.57 -2.04 11.48
CA ASP A 313 0.29 -2.73 11.45
C ASP A 313 0.41 -4.26 11.36
N LEU A 314 1.53 -4.75 10.81
CA LEU A 314 1.83 -6.18 10.72
C LEU A 314 2.44 -6.74 12.00
N ASN A 315 3.04 -5.91 12.85
CA ASN A 315 3.74 -6.35 14.07
C ASN A 315 2.84 -7.15 15.01
N LYS A 316 1.54 -6.83 15.07
CA LYS A 316 0.58 -7.58 15.90
C LYS A 316 0.46 -9.05 15.48
N LEU A 317 0.60 -9.34 14.17
CA LEU A 317 0.51 -10.69 13.60
C LEU A 317 1.79 -11.52 13.78
N TYR A 318 2.88 -10.87 14.21
CA TYR A 318 4.17 -11.50 14.58
C TYR A 318 4.41 -11.48 16.10
N SER A 319 3.35 -11.26 16.88
CA SER A 319 3.42 -11.18 18.33
C SER A 319 3.14 -12.54 19.00
N THR A 320 3.67 -12.71 20.21
CA THR A 320 3.37 -13.88 21.06
C THR A 320 1.87 -14.02 21.31
N GLY A 321 1.13 -12.90 21.35
CA GLY A 321 -0.33 -12.90 21.51
C GLY A 321 -1.04 -13.54 20.31
N PHE A 322 -0.59 -13.24 19.09
CA PHE A 322 -1.16 -13.84 17.88
C PHE A 322 -0.85 -15.34 17.79
N TYR A 323 0.38 -15.72 18.07
CA TYR A 323 0.75 -17.15 18.08
C TYR A 323 0.02 -17.94 19.18
N ALA A 324 -0.27 -17.33 20.31
CA ALA A 324 -1.11 -17.95 21.35
C ALA A 324 -2.55 -18.17 20.84
N LYS A 325 -3.12 -17.24 20.08
CA LYS A 325 -4.43 -17.42 19.43
C LYS A 325 -4.40 -18.56 18.40
N LEU A 326 -3.39 -18.62 17.53
CA LEU A 326 -3.22 -19.71 16.56
C LEU A 326 -3.08 -21.07 17.27
N ARG A 327 -2.34 -21.13 18.37
CA ARG A 327 -2.23 -22.35 19.18
C ARG A 327 -3.60 -22.82 19.70
N ASN A 328 -4.53 -21.91 20.03
CA ASN A 328 -5.87 -22.27 20.48
C ASN A 328 -6.74 -22.90 19.39
N VAL A 329 -6.44 -22.71 18.12
CA VAL A 329 -7.12 -23.36 16.99
C VAL A 329 -6.33 -24.52 16.40
N LEU A 330 -5.12 -24.78 16.87
CA LEU A 330 -4.31 -25.91 16.47
C LEU A 330 -4.72 -27.16 17.29
N THR A 331 -4.74 -28.32 16.64
CA THR A 331 -4.91 -29.63 17.34
C THR A 331 -3.67 -29.96 18.17
N GLY A 332 -3.80 -30.85 19.17
CA GLY A 332 -2.69 -31.18 20.05
C GLY A 332 -1.52 -31.93 19.37
N ASP A 333 -1.80 -32.54 18.25
CA ASP A 333 -0.86 -33.29 17.37
C ASP A 333 -0.62 -32.54 16.03
N GLY A 334 -1.07 -31.30 15.95
CA GLY A 334 -0.92 -30.45 14.78
C GLY A 334 0.42 -29.70 14.73
N ALA A 335 0.74 -29.17 13.57
CA ALA A 335 1.95 -28.40 13.33
C ALA A 335 1.63 -27.01 12.75
N MET A 336 2.46 -26.03 13.10
CA MET A 336 2.38 -24.68 12.57
C MET A 336 3.72 -24.26 11.97
N VAL A 337 3.67 -23.61 10.82
CA VAL A 337 4.81 -22.95 10.18
C VAL A 337 4.53 -21.48 10.04
N VAL A 338 5.57 -20.67 10.15
CA VAL A 338 5.50 -19.21 9.97
C VAL A 338 6.60 -18.79 9.00
N LYS A 339 6.22 -18.03 8.00
CA LYS A 339 7.19 -17.35 7.14
C LYS A 339 8.03 -16.40 7.99
N SER A 340 9.33 -16.46 7.83
CA SER A 340 10.27 -15.50 8.42
C SER A 340 11.22 -14.97 7.36
N THR A 341 11.78 -13.79 7.63
CA THR A 341 12.83 -13.21 6.79
C THR A 341 14.09 -14.05 6.80
N SER A 342 14.94 -13.83 5.78
CA SER A 342 16.27 -14.41 5.73
C SER A 342 17.10 -13.98 6.96
N PRO A 343 17.88 -14.88 7.58
CA PRO A 343 18.78 -14.53 8.67
C PRO A 343 19.94 -13.60 8.24
N TYR A 344 20.03 -13.31 6.95
CA TYR A 344 21.07 -12.46 6.37
C TYR A 344 20.62 -11.00 6.11
N HIS A 345 19.48 -10.58 6.64
CA HIS A 345 18.98 -9.21 6.54
C HIS A 345 18.81 -8.57 7.91
#